data_9fe760a02f88d55de8ff7eac936afe02
#
_entry.id   9fe760a02f88d55de8ff7eac936afe02
#
_cell.length_a   1.000
_cell.length_b   1.000
_cell.length_c   1.000
_cell.angle_alpha   90.00
_cell.angle_beta   90.00
_cell.angle_gamma   90.00
#
_symmetry.space_group_name_H-M   'P 1'
#
loop_
_entity.id
_entity.type
_entity.pdbx_description
1 polymer ?
#
loop_
_entity_poly.entity_id
_entity_poly.type
_entity_poly.pdbx_seq_one_letter_code
_entity_poly.pdbx_strand_id
1 'polypeptide(L)'
;MKARPLTLALALALLGLLAGHASAQSGNSRGRGKSAAQASSARVKGPSTEVEIRIIRDYYSVPSRKGKSLPPGIARNLARGKPLPPGIAKTRVPDGLLVLLPARTGTRWLIAGDVVLLVDAGDVIVDFIRLVF
;
A
#
# COMPACT_ATOMS: atom_id res chain seq x y z
N MET A 1 9.39 78.39 0.27
CA MET A 1 9.32 78.36 1.76
C MET A 1 8.87 76.95 2.19
N LYS A 2 9.74 76.36 2.99
CA LYS A 2 9.46 75.31 4.01
C LYS A 2 8.74 74.04 3.54
N ALA A 3 9.44 73.06 3.09
CA ALA A 3 10.07 71.98 3.80
C ALA A 3 9.28 71.37 4.96
N ARG A 4 9.04 70.05 4.90
CA ARG A 4 9.03 69.15 6.06
C ARG A 4 7.89 68.14 6.10
N PRO A 5 8.08 67.06 6.73
CA PRO A 5 9.19 66.19 6.96
C PRO A 5 8.85 64.73 6.55
N LEU A 6 9.77 64.11 5.95
CA LEU A 6 9.65 62.74 5.44
C LEU A 6 10.18 61.65 6.39
N THR A 7 10.34 61.98 7.62
CA THR A 7 11.14 61.11 8.49
C THR A 7 10.36 60.18 9.42
N LEU A 8 9.04 60.25 9.40
CA LEU A 8 8.25 59.45 10.35
C LEU A 8 7.64 58.16 9.81
N ALA A 9 7.68 58.00 8.51
CA ALA A 9 7.03 56.83 7.91
C ALA A 9 7.92 55.57 7.87
N LEU A 10 9.20 55.69 8.12
CA LEU A 10 10.11 54.55 7.94
C LEU A 10 10.28 53.71 9.20
N ALA A 11 9.87 54.19 10.33
CA ALA A 11 10.07 53.46 11.58
C ALA A 11 9.03 52.40 11.89
N LEU A 12 7.90 52.44 11.22
CA LEU A 12 6.81 51.49 11.50
C LEU A 12 6.87 50.21 10.67
N ALA A 13 7.64 50.22 9.62
CA ALA A 13 7.72 49.05 8.72
C ALA A 13 8.61 47.93 9.24
N LEU A 14 9.43 48.18 10.22
CA LEU A 14 10.36 47.16 10.75
C LEU A 14 9.80 46.34 11.90
N LEU A 15 8.68 46.68 12.43
CA LEU A 15 8.14 45.96 13.60
C LEU A 15 7.22 44.81 13.25
N GLY A 16 6.87 44.66 11.99
CA GLY A 16 5.99 43.58 11.53
C GLY A 16 6.65 42.24 11.20
N LEU A 17 7.98 42.18 11.23
CA LEU A 17 8.70 41.03 10.70
C LEU A 17 9.09 39.98 11.73
N LEU A 18 8.73 40.16 12.97
CA LEU A 18 9.14 39.29 14.08
C LEU A 18 8.04 38.36 14.57
N ALA A 19 6.91 38.33 13.91
CA ALA A 19 5.81 37.43 14.30
C ALA A 19 5.72 36.17 13.43
N GLY A 20 6.79 35.80 12.77
CA GLY A 20 6.92 34.51 12.12
C GLY A 20 7.22 33.41 13.13
N HIS A 21 6.34 33.18 14.06
CA HIS A 21 6.40 31.99 14.89
C HIS A 21 5.95 30.82 14.03
N ALA A 22 6.89 30.01 13.66
CA ALA A 22 6.65 28.68 13.17
C ALA A 22 5.94 27.87 14.28
N SER A 23 4.65 27.95 14.32
CA SER A 23 3.84 26.99 15.04
C SER A 23 3.85 25.72 14.23
N ALA A 24 4.73 24.85 14.62
CA ALA A 24 4.62 23.43 14.29
C ALA A 24 3.33 22.91 14.93
N GLN A 25 2.23 23.12 14.26
CA GLN A 25 0.99 22.45 14.60
C GLN A 25 1.08 21.04 14.03
N SER A 26 1.46 20.13 14.91
CA SER A 26 1.10 18.73 14.81
C SER A 26 -0.43 18.64 14.80
N GLY A 27 -1.00 18.92 13.66
CA GLY A 27 -2.41 18.74 13.38
C GLY A 27 -2.68 17.27 13.15
N ASN A 28 -3.03 16.56 14.20
CA ASN A 28 -3.65 15.26 14.13
C ASN A 28 -5.08 15.41 13.59
N SER A 29 -5.19 15.73 12.32
CA SER A 29 -6.47 15.74 11.62
C SER A 29 -6.85 14.31 11.27
N ARG A 30 -7.66 13.69 12.13
CA ARG A 30 -8.52 12.57 11.77
C ARG A 30 -9.51 13.03 10.69
N GLY A 31 -8.99 13.26 9.51
CA GLY A 31 -9.76 13.44 8.32
C GLY A 31 -10.28 12.08 7.86
N ARG A 32 -11.52 11.78 8.22
CA ARG A 32 -12.30 10.70 7.66
C ARG A 32 -12.67 11.07 6.22
N GLY A 33 -11.65 11.16 5.38
CA GLY A 33 -11.81 11.36 3.95
C GLY A 33 -12.12 10.02 3.30
N LYS A 34 -13.34 9.89 2.78
CA LYS A 34 -13.67 8.94 1.74
C LYS A 34 -12.84 9.30 0.51
N SER A 35 -11.62 8.85 0.43
CA SER A 35 -10.88 8.86 -0.82
C SER A 35 -11.23 7.60 -1.57
N ALA A 36 -12.29 7.70 -2.36
CA ALA A 36 -12.50 6.82 -3.47
C ALA A 36 -11.24 6.79 -4.33
N ALA A 37 -10.70 5.60 -4.51
CA ALA A 37 -9.97 5.14 -5.67
C ALA A 37 -9.29 6.23 -6.53
N GLN A 38 -8.26 6.85 -6.02
CA GLN A 38 -7.16 7.24 -6.89
C GLN A 38 -6.19 6.07 -6.88
N ALA A 39 -6.34 5.22 -7.89
CA ALA A 39 -5.31 4.28 -8.27
C ALA A 39 -4.09 5.11 -8.66
N SER A 40 -3.31 5.49 -7.67
CA SER A 40 -1.99 6.04 -7.90
C SER A 40 -1.21 4.92 -8.58
N SER A 41 -0.84 5.14 -9.82
CA SER A 41 0.05 4.28 -10.61
C SER A 41 1.47 4.22 -10.05
N ALA A 42 1.63 4.49 -8.77
CA ALA A 42 2.87 4.28 -8.05
C ALA A 42 3.11 2.77 -7.96
N ARG A 43 4.13 2.28 -8.64
CA ARG A 43 4.55 0.89 -8.60
C ARG A 43 4.95 0.53 -7.17
N VAL A 44 4.20 -0.36 -6.57
CA VAL A 44 4.42 -0.81 -5.19
C VAL A 44 5.59 -1.78 -5.15
N LYS A 45 6.47 -1.62 -4.15
CA LYS A 45 7.62 -2.49 -3.91
C LYS A 45 7.59 -2.97 -2.45
N GLY A 46 7.97 -4.22 -2.22
CA GLY A 46 7.96 -4.81 -0.88
C GLY A 46 6.79 -5.76 -0.63
N PRO A 47 6.49 -6.10 0.64
CA PRO A 47 5.41 -7.01 1.01
C PRO A 47 4.03 -6.47 0.61
N SER A 48 3.01 -7.30 0.73
CA SER A 48 1.63 -6.94 0.38
C SER A 48 1.10 -5.84 1.28
N THR A 49 0.39 -4.88 0.70
CA THR A 49 -0.25 -3.80 1.44
C THR A 49 -1.63 -4.25 1.95
N GLU A 50 -2.15 -3.58 2.98
CA GLU A 50 -3.51 -3.83 3.48
C GLU A 50 -4.59 -3.71 2.40
N VAL A 51 -4.40 -2.77 1.46
CA VAL A 51 -5.32 -2.58 0.33
C VAL A 51 -5.34 -3.81 -0.57
N GLU A 52 -4.17 -4.33 -0.92
CA GLU A 52 -4.04 -5.54 -1.75
C GLU A 52 -4.61 -6.77 -1.05
N ILE A 53 -4.32 -6.93 0.24
CA ILE A 53 -4.86 -8.02 1.05
C ILE A 53 -6.39 -7.99 1.05
N ARG A 54 -6.99 -6.81 1.21
CA ARG A 54 -8.44 -6.63 1.18
C ARG A 54 -9.01 -6.97 -0.19
N ILE A 55 -8.45 -6.43 -1.26
CA ILE A 55 -8.88 -6.71 -2.63
C ILE A 55 -8.85 -8.22 -2.92
N ILE A 56 -7.78 -8.90 -2.53
CA ILE A 56 -7.63 -10.33 -2.74
C ILE A 56 -8.67 -11.12 -1.95
N ARG A 57 -8.90 -10.80 -0.69
CA ARG A 57 -9.91 -11.45 0.14
C ARG A 57 -11.32 -11.23 -0.40
N ASP A 58 -11.65 -10.02 -0.79
CA ASP A 58 -12.94 -9.67 -1.36
C ASP A 58 -13.17 -10.42 -2.68
N TYR A 59 -12.16 -10.52 -3.54
CA TYR A 59 -12.24 -11.26 -4.78
C TYR A 59 -12.55 -12.75 -4.56
N TYR A 60 -11.90 -13.37 -3.57
CA TYR A 60 -12.09 -14.79 -3.25
C TYR A 60 -13.21 -15.06 -2.22
N SER A 61 -13.93 -14.05 -1.77
CA SER A 61 -15.11 -14.25 -0.92
C SER A 61 -16.23 -15.00 -1.65
N VAL A 62 -16.25 -14.93 -2.97
CA VAL A 62 -17.24 -15.63 -3.82
C VAL A 62 -16.95 -17.14 -3.82
N PRO A 63 -17.92 -18.00 -3.46
CA PRO A 63 -17.69 -19.44 -3.32
C PRO A 63 -17.14 -20.13 -4.58
N SER A 64 -17.57 -19.71 -5.76
CA SER A 64 -17.12 -20.27 -7.04
C SER A 64 -15.65 -20.04 -7.37
N ARG A 65 -14.98 -19.14 -6.65
CA ARG A 65 -13.56 -18.78 -6.86
C ARG A 65 -12.62 -19.46 -5.88
N LYS A 66 -13.14 -20.26 -4.96
CA LYS A 66 -12.36 -20.93 -3.92
C LYS A 66 -11.57 -22.07 -4.51
N GLY A 67 -10.25 -22.10 -4.22
CA GLY A 67 -9.37 -23.20 -4.55
C GLY A 67 -9.41 -24.31 -3.50
N LYS A 68 -8.78 -25.46 -3.83
CA LYS A 68 -8.56 -26.52 -2.84
C LYS A 68 -7.54 -26.05 -1.79
N SER A 69 -7.81 -26.33 -0.52
CA SER A 69 -6.86 -26.01 0.54
C SER A 69 -5.54 -26.73 0.38
N LEU A 70 -4.45 -26.04 0.72
CA LEU A 70 -3.14 -26.67 0.81
C LEU A 70 -3.13 -27.74 1.91
N PRO A 71 -2.40 -28.86 1.70
CA PRO A 71 -2.16 -29.82 2.76
C PRO A 71 -1.63 -29.14 4.02
N PRO A 72 -2.12 -29.51 5.22
CA PRO A 72 -1.82 -28.78 6.45
C PRO A 72 -0.32 -28.71 6.78
N GLY A 73 0.44 -29.74 6.41
CA GLY A 73 1.92 -29.74 6.56
C GLY A 73 2.61 -28.68 5.72
N ILE A 74 2.14 -28.48 4.48
CA ILE A 74 2.68 -27.51 3.53
C ILE A 74 2.30 -26.08 3.99
N ALA A 75 1.06 -25.88 4.38
CA ALA A 75 0.60 -24.61 4.92
C ALA A 75 1.40 -24.17 6.16
N ARG A 76 1.73 -25.11 7.06
CA ARG A 76 2.59 -24.84 8.24
C ARG A 76 4.03 -24.49 7.84
N ASN A 77 4.59 -25.15 6.83
CA ASN A 77 5.94 -24.87 6.35
C ASN A 77 6.02 -23.49 5.72
N LEU A 78 5.02 -23.12 4.92
CA LEU A 78 4.91 -21.79 4.34
C LEU A 78 4.83 -20.71 5.43
N ALA A 79 4.02 -20.92 6.46
CA ALA A 79 3.91 -20.00 7.59
C ALA A 79 5.24 -19.83 8.38
N ARG A 80 6.15 -20.80 8.27
CA ARG A 80 7.51 -20.73 8.83
C ARG A 80 8.54 -20.17 7.86
N GLY A 81 8.11 -19.60 6.73
CA GLY A 81 8.99 -19.05 5.70
C GLY A 81 9.71 -20.09 4.84
N LYS A 82 9.30 -21.35 4.89
CA LYS A 82 9.88 -22.38 4.01
C LYS A 82 9.29 -22.30 2.60
N PRO A 83 10.08 -22.52 1.56
CA PRO A 83 9.59 -22.54 0.19
C PRO A 83 8.56 -23.66 -0.02
N LEU A 84 7.69 -23.48 -1.01
CA LEU A 84 6.75 -24.52 -1.41
C LEU A 84 7.50 -25.67 -2.08
N PRO A 85 7.12 -26.93 -1.78
CA PRO A 85 7.66 -28.10 -2.47
C PRO A 85 7.42 -28.06 -3.99
N PRO A 86 8.31 -28.66 -4.80
CA PRO A 86 8.18 -28.63 -6.25
C PRO A 86 6.92 -29.31 -6.80
N GLY A 87 6.26 -30.17 -6.03
CA GLY A 87 5.00 -30.82 -6.43
C GLY A 87 3.74 -29.95 -6.28
N ILE A 88 3.84 -28.76 -5.70
CA ILE A 88 2.69 -27.88 -5.53
C ILE A 88 2.53 -26.98 -6.75
N ALA A 89 1.39 -27.14 -7.45
CA ALA A 89 1.04 -26.31 -8.59
C ALA A 89 0.89 -24.85 -8.18
N LYS A 90 1.68 -23.98 -8.78
CA LYS A 90 1.56 -22.53 -8.69
C LYS A 90 0.97 -22.02 -9.99
N THR A 91 -0.17 -21.37 -9.91
CA THR A 91 -0.85 -20.81 -11.08
C THR A 91 -0.86 -19.30 -10.96
N ARG A 92 -0.84 -18.61 -12.09
CA ARG A 92 -1.04 -17.16 -12.10
C ARG A 92 -2.45 -16.84 -11.57
N VAL A 93 -2.58 -15.78 -10.79
CA VAL A 93 -3.90 -15.32 -10.36
C VAL A 93 -4.72 -14.88 -11.57
N PRO A 94 -6.06 -14.99 -11.53
CA PRO A 94 -6.93 -14.60 -12.63
C PRO A 94 -6.74 -13.14 -13.04
N ASP A 95 -6.85 -12.85 -14.33
CA ASP A 95 -6.70 -11.49 -14.87
C ASP A 95 -7.70 -10.51 -14.24
N GLY A 96 -8.92 -10.97 -13.93
CA GLY A 96 -9.92 -10.16 -13.23
C GLY A 96 -9.47 -9.68 -11.84
N LEU A 97 -8.59 -10.43 -11.17
CA LEU A 97 -7.97 -9.96 -9.92
C LEU A 97 -6.79 -9.03 -10.21
N LEU A 98 -5.98 -9.33 -11.22
CA LEU A 98 -4.81 -8.51 -11.56
C LEU A 98 -5.18 -7.07 -11.93
N VAL A 99 -6.32 -6.88 -12.59
CA VAL A 99 -6.83 -5.54 -12.94
C VAL A 99 -7.19 -4.72 -11.70
N LEU A 100 -7.60 -5.37 -10.62
CA LEU A 100 -7.97 -4.71 -9.37
C LEU A 100 -6.76 -4.39 -8.48
N LEU A 101 -5.65 -5.08 -8.69
CA LEU A 101 -4.45 -4.91 -7.89
C LEU A 101 -3.57 -3.79 -8.44
N PRO A 102 -2.88 -3.02 -7.58
CA PRO A 102 -1.93 -2.03 -8.02
C PRO A 102 -0.76 -2.68 -8.78
N ALA A 103 -0.27 -1.98 -9.79
CA ALA A 103 0.86 -2.47 -10.58
C ALA A 103 2.12 -2.60 -9.72
N ARG A 104 2.79 -3.76 -9.80
CA ARG A 104 4.04 -4.03 -9.09
C ARG A 104 5.21 -4.19 -10.06
N THR A 105 6.40 -3.83 -9.60
CA THR A 105 7.64 -4.02 -10.35
C THR A 105 8.47 -5.12 -9.71
N GLY A 106 8.94 -6.06 -10.52
CA GLY A 106 9.84 -7.13 -10.08
C GLY A 106 9.18 -8.20 -9.22
N THR A 107 7.87 -8.18 -9.09
CA THR A 107 7.10 -9.19 -8.37
C THR A 107 5.88 -9.61 -9.17
N ARG A 108 5.37 -10.82 -8.90
CA ARG A 108 4.16 -11.34 -9.54
C ARG A 108 3.28 -12.08 -8.54
N TRP A 109 1.99 -12.08 -8.81
CA TRP A 109 1.01 -12.78 -8.02
C TRP A 109 0.76 -14.19 -8.56
N LEU A 110 0.86 -15.18 -7.69
CA LEU A 110 0.55 -16.57 -7.96
C LEU A 110 -0.47 -17.08 -6.94
N ILE A 111 -1.19 -18.12 -7.29
CA ILE A 111 -2.06 -18.84 -6.38
C ILE A 111 -1.62 -20.28 -6.27
N ALA A 112 -1.60 -20.82 -5.06
CA ALA A 112 -1.35 -22.21 -4.76
C ALA A 112 -2.39 -22.69 -3.74
N GLY A 113 -3.37 -23.44 -4.23
CA GLY A 113 -4.48 -23.87 -3.39
C GLY A 113 -5.30 -22.69 -2.82
N ASP A 114 -5.31 -22.56 -1.48
CA ASP A 114 -5.98 -21.50 -0.74
C ASP A 114 -5.04 -20.37 -0.32
N VAL A 115 -3.88 -20.24 -0.97
CA VAL A 115 -2.89 -19.22 -0.64
C VAL A 115 -2.52 -18.41 -1.88
N VAL A 116 -2.63 -17.10 -1.81
CA VAL A 116 -2.10 -16.18 -2.80
C VAL A 116 -0.68 -15.79 -2.40
N LEU A 117 0.25 -15.92 -3.33
CA LEU A 117 1.67 -15.71 -3.14
C LEU A 117 2.11 -14.48 -3.90
N LEU A 118 2.92 -13.66 -3.29
CA LEU A 118 3.71 -12.63 -3.94
C LEU A 118 5.13 -13.16 -4.10
N VAL A 119 5.59 -13.32 -5.32
CA VAL A 119 6.93 -13.82 -5.61
C VAL A 119 7.73 -12.80 -6.42
N ASP A 120 9.03 -12.80 -6.24
CA ASP A 120 9.95 -11.97 -7.01
C ASP A 120 10.34 -12.62 -8.35
N ALA A 121 11.24 -11.99 -9.08
CA ALA A 121 11.73 -12.48 -10.36
C ALA A 121 12.51 -13.80 -10.25
N GLY A 122 13.06 -14.11 -9.07
CA GLY A 122 13.77 -15.35 -8.77
C GLY A 122 12.88 -16.47 -8.22
N ASP A 123 11.56 -16.31 -8.26
CA ASP A 123 10.59 -17.24 -7.66
C ASP A 123 10.67 -17.35 -6.12
N VAL A 124 11.32 -16.40 -5.48
CA VAL A 124 11.37 -16.33 -4.02
C VAL A 124 10.06 -15.73 -3.52
N ILE A 125 9.46 -16.35 -2.50
CA ILE A 125 8.23 -15.85 -1.89
C ILE A 125 8.57 -14.62 -1.04
N VAL A 126 8.05 -13.48 -1.44
CA VAL A 126 8.18 -12.21 -0.74
C VAL A 126 7.12 -12.09 0.36
N ASP A 127 5.91 -12.57 0.05
CA ASP A 127 4.79 -12.53 0.96
C ASP A 127 3.71 -13.55 0.56
N PHE A 128 2.79 -13.87 1.48
CA PHE A 128 1.68 -14.75 1.18
C PHE A 128 0.41 -14.34 1.95
N ILE A 129 -0.74 -14.52 1.32
CA ILE A 129 -2.05 -14.22 1.88
C ILE A 129 -2.86 -15.50 1.91
N ARG A 130 -3.21 -15.95 3.11
CA ARG A 130 -4.09 -17.09 3.28
C ARG A 130 -5.53 -16.67 3.10
N LEU A 131 -6.21 -17.42 2.22
CA LEU A 131 -7.64 -17.27 2.00
C LEU A 131 -8.35 -18.14 3.04
N VAL A 132 -8.86 -17.54 4.09
CA VAL A 132 -9.67 -18.22 5.11
C VAL A 132 -11.11 -18.16 4.65
N PHE A 133 -11.73 -19.31 4.47
CA PHE A 133 -13.11 -19.46 4.05
C PHE A 133 -13.97 -20.02 5.18
#